data_160a63f529b2685c33c3543bf5f7cd2d
#
_entry.id   160a63f529b2685c33c3543bf5f7cd2d
#
_cell.length_a   1.000
_cell.length_b   1.000
_cell.length_c   1.000
_cell.angle_alpha   90.00
_cell.angle_beta   90.00
_cell.angle_gamma   90.00
#
_symmetry.space_group_name_H-M   'P 1'
#
loop_
_entity.id
_entity.type
_entity.pdbx_description
1 polymer ?
#
loop_
_entity_poly.entity_id
_entity_poly.type
_entity_poly.pdbx_seq_one_letter_code
_entity_poly.pdbx_strand_id
1 'polypeptide(L)'
;MKRRTFISLMSVVSAAGVLSLSGCGGSSSTASTGAAPAAAPVDAAAAEHMQIELTTAPVGMHPLKTNDAPSTYVNGQVFETLYRRTVDGTAYEPLLASDMPEFSEDGLTATIPLRQDVTFQDGTAFTSADVAYMIDCLKNPDYGSQRPSIVESIDSYECPDDNTIVLHLAYPDGVLIAKLAHTNSGIVNSKLEQSGQDFMTDATGAGTGAYSFVSMISGATYELEAYEGYWGGAAEVKKVTFTVVSDEATAIARLQTGESDFAPILSADSYNTISNIAGYTAENESASAVYYLALRSDNTALNPLMENSDFRKVILESVDWNAYCDAMLEGKASHSESIVGPTLVGYTAAMEDAGCGYNPDDAKSLIEANGWNGQTVTMLYPSGRKWAEDAFIYIQSE
;
A
#
# COMPACT_ATOMS: atom_id res chain seq x y z
N MET A 1 18.95 -24.04 4.21
CA MET A 1 18.57 -23.46 2.92
C MET A 1 18.00 -22.09 3.22
N LYS A 2 18.60 -21.02 2.75
CA LYS A 2 18.13 -19.66 3.04
C LYS A 2 17.07 -19.31 2.00
N ARG A 3 15.79 -19.31 2.39
CA ARG A 3 14.73 -18.71 1.59
C ARG A 3 14.94 -17.19 1.66
N ARG A 4 15.18 -16.55 0.54
CA ARG A 4 15.37 -15.11 0.45
C ARG A 4 14.05 -14.42 0.19
N THR A 5 13.87 -13.40 0.93
CA THR A 5 12.87 -12.35 0.96
C THR A 5 12.34 -11.93 -0.40
N PHE A 6 11.01 -11.98 -0.52
CA PHE A 6 10.25 -11.35 -1.59
C PHE A 6 9.36 -10.24 -1.02
N ILE A 7 9.97 -9.14 -0.60
CA ILE A 7 9.19 -7.91 -0.36
C ILE A 7 8.98 -7.13 -1.66
N SER A 8 9.76 -7.46 -2.70
CA SER A 8 9.67 -6.84 -4.01
C SER A 8 8.53 -7.37 -4.90
N LEU A 9 7.70 -8.31 -4.43
CA LEU A 9 6.69 -8.99 -5.25
C LEU A 9 5.40 -8.19 -5.46
N MET A 10 5.23 -7.07 -4.78
CA MET A 10 4.07 -6.19 -5.05
C MET A 10 4.33 -5.13 -6.13
N SER A 11 5.51 -5.11 -6.72
CA SER A 11 5.86 -4.14 -7.77
C SER A 11 6.89 -4.63 -8.79
N VAL A 12 7.11 -5.94 -8.94
CA VAL A 12 8.08 -6.41 -9.94
C VAL A 12 7.41 -7.21 -11.04
N VAL A 13 7.18 -6.51 -12.12
CA VAL A 13 7.25 -7.10 -13.44
C VAL A 13 8.31 -6.33 -14.24
N SER A 14 9.30 -7.10 -14.66
CA SER A 14 10.30 -6.82 -15.68
C SER A 14 11.51 -5.94 -15.37
N ALA A 15 12.68 -6.59 -15.32
CA ALA A 15 13.85 -6.24 -16.15
C ALA A 15 14.79 -7.44 -16.23
N ALA A 16 14.62 -8.27 -17.24
CA ALA A 16 15.66 -9.16 -17.72
C ALA A 16 16.65 -8.36 -18.56
N GLY A 17 17.80 -8.05 -18.00
CA GLY A 17 18.94 -7.46 -18.72
C GLY A 17 20.14 -8.40 -18.63
N VAL A 18 20.33 -9.22 -19.66
CA VAL A 18 21.55 -10.00 -19.87
C VAL A 18 22.69 -9.05 -20.23
N LEU A 19 23.76 -9.06 -19.45
CA LEU A 19 25.07 -8.56 -19.90
C LEU A 19 26.15 -9.53 -19.48
N SER A 20 26.52 -10.38 -20.45
CA SER A 20 27.81 -11.09 -20.51
C SER A 20 28.89 -10.13 -20.97
N LEU A 21 29.94 -9.93 -20.19
CA LEU A 21 31.21 -9.40 -20.68
C LEU A 21 32.36 -10.10 -19.98
N SER A 22 33.02 -10.95 -20.78
CA SER A 22 34.33 -11.49 -20.55
C SER A 22 35.39 -10.40 -20.82
N GLY A 23 36.39 -10.30 -19.96
CA GLY A 23 37.55 -9.43 -20.15
C GLY A 23 38.63 -9.66 -19.11
N CYS A 24 39.72 -10.22 -19.52
CA CYS A 24 40.95 -10.51 -18.78
C CYS A 24 41.73 -9.28 -18.32
N GLY A 25 42.41 -9.41 -17.19
CA GLY A 25 43.80 -8.91 -17.04
C GLY A 25 44.07 -7.87 -15.98
N GLY A 26 44.90 -8.19 -14.96
CA GLY A 26 45.84 -7.24 -14.36
C GLY A 26 45.71 -6.98 -12.83
N SER A 27 46.61 -7.56 -12.13
CA SER A 27 47.13 -7.53 -10.76
C SER A 27 46.85 -6.33 -9.83
N SER A 28 46.60 -6.70 -8.56
CA SER A 28 47.10 -6.12 -7.27
C SER A 28 46.45 -4.86 -6.72
N SER A 29 45.65 -5.01 -5.70
CA SER A 29 45.93 -4.58 -4.32
C SER A 29 44.72 -4.87 -3.41
N THR A 30 44.99 -5.46 -2.28
CA THR A 30 44.09 -5.87 -1.21
C THR A 30 43.27 -4.72 -0.63
N ALA A 31 41.95 -4.76 -0.85
CA ALA A 31 40.98 -4.17 0.04
C ALA A 31 39.85 -5.20 0.22
N SER A 32 39.74 -5.71 1.44
CA SER A 32 38.69 -6.64 1.84
C SER A 32 37.35 -5.93 1.83
N THR A 33 36.68 -5.93 0.69
CA THR A 33 35.25 -5.67 0.59
C THR A 33 34.57 -7.03 0.66
N GLY A 34 33.84 -7.25 1.76
CA GLY A 34 32.99 -8.43 1.92
C GLY A 34 32.04 -8.54 0.73
N ALA A 35 32.27 -9.50 -0.14
CA ALA A 35 31.32 -9.86 -1.18
C ALA A 35 30.01 -10.30 -0.52
N ALA A 36 28.94 -9.62 -0.87
CA ALA A 36 27.58 -10.10 -0.54
C ALA A 36 27.46 -11.55 -1.03
N PRO A 37 26.94 -12.46 -0.21
CA PRO A 37 26.82 -13.85 -0.62
C PRO A 37 25.88 -13.93 -1.83
N ALA A 38 26.33 -14.64 -2.88
CA ALA A 38 25.54 -14.91 -4.06
C ALA A 38 24.19 -15.53 -3.65
N ALA A 39 23.10 -15.07 -4.29
CA ALA A 39 21.79 -15.61 -4.08
C ALA A 39 21.80 -17.14 -4.25
N ALA A 40 21.33 -17.87 -3.25
CA ALA A 40 21.06 -19.28 -3.42
C ALA A 40 19.94 -19.46 -4.46
N PRO A 41 19.98 -20.52 -5.31
CA PRO A 41 18.89 -20.76 -6.24
C PRO A 41 17.57 -20.92 -5.47
N VAL A 42 16.52 -20.28 -5.97
CA VAL A 42 15.15 -20.45 -5.49
C VAL A 42 14.82 -21.93 -5.62
N ASP A 43 14.28 -22.54 -4.57
CA ASP A 43 13.79 -23.91 -4.62
C ASP A 43 12.71 -23.98 -5.70
N ALA A 44 12.85 -24.90 -6.65
CA ALA A 44 11.90 -25.04 -7.76
C ALA A 44 10.45 -25.27 -7.26
N ALA A 45 10.26 -25.88 -6.09
CA ALA A 45 8.97 -26.08 -5.47
C ALA A 45 8.37 -24.75 -4.92
N ALA A 46 9.21 -23.81 -4.46
CA ALA A 46 8.77 -22.49 -4.00
C ALA A 46 8.40 -21.55 -5.16
N ALA A 47 8.92 -21.81 -6.38
CA ALA A 47 8.52 -21.09 -7.58
C ALA A 47 7.15 -21.56 -8.14
N GLU A 48 6.67 -22.75 -7.76
CA GLU A 48 5.38 -23.28 -8.21
C GLU A 48 4.20 -22.70 -7.44
N HIS A 49 4.35 -22.49 -6.12
CA HIS A 49 3.25 -22.02 -5.27
C HIS A 49 3.75 -21.14 -4.13
N MET A 50 3.21 -19.95 -3.98
CA MET A 50 3.49 -19.01 -2.90
C MET A 50 2.31 -18.87 -1.95
N GLN A 51 2.57 -19.02 -0.67
CA GLN A 51 1.60 -18.87 0.42
C GLN A 51 1.84 -17.55 1.15
N ILE A 52 0.91 -16.61 1.04
CA ILE A 52 0.98 -15.27 1.63
C ILE A 52 -0.09 -15.13 2.70
N GLU A 53 0.28 -14.62 3.85
CA GLU A 53 -0.69 -14.35 4.92
C GLU A 53 -1.20 -12.93 4.87
N LEU A 54 -2.47 -12.76 5.26
CA LEU A 54 -3.13 -11.47 5.45
C LEU A 54 -3.60 -11.39 6.90
N THR A 55 -3.40 -10.25 7.55
CA THR A 55 -3.83 -10.03 8.95
C THR A 55 -5.33 -9.87 9.10
N THR A 56 -6.03 -9.46 8.04
CA THR A 56 -7.49 -9.31 8.01
C THR A 56 -8.00 -9.73 6.63
N ALA A 57 -9.29 -10.07 6.57
CA ALA A 57 -9.90 -10.48 5.31
C ALA A 57 -10.07 -9.30 4.35
N PRO A 58 -9.80 -9.50 3.03
CA PRO A 58 -10.27 -8.61 1.99
C PRO A 58 -11.79 -8.42 2.03
N VAL A 59 -12.25 -7.21 1.79
CA VAL A 59 -13.68 -6.90 1.66
C VAL A 59 -14.26 -7.53 0.38
N GLY A 60 -13.44 -7.60 -0.67
CA GLY A 60 -13.83 -8.22 -1.94
C GLY A 60 -12.77 -8.04 -3.03
N MET A 61 -13.08 -8.57 -4.22
CA MET A 61 -12.16 -8.59 -5.36
C MET A 61 -12.34 -7.42 -6.32
N HIS A 62 -13.21 -6.45 -6.02
CA HIS A 62 -13.49 -5.35 -6.96
C HIS A 62 -12.66 -4.10 -6.63
N PRO A 63 -11.72 -3.66 -7.48
CA PRO A 63 -10.81 -2.56 -7.16
C PRO A 63 -11.53 -1.23 -6.93
N LEU A 64 -12.62 -0.95 -7.65
CA LEU A 64 -13.36 0.31 -7.53
C LEU A 64 -14.31 0.37 -6.31
N LYS A 65 -14.65 -0.79 -5.70
CA LYS A 65 -15.63 -0.91 -4.60
C LYS A 65 -15.01 -1.27 -3.25
N THR A 66 -13.71 -1.53 -3.20
CA THR A 66 -12.97 -1.84 -1.96
C THR A 66 -11.97 -0.73 -1.66
N ASN A 67 -11.63 -0.53 -0.38
CA ASN A 67 -10.66 0.49 0.04
C ASN A 67 -9.90 0.06 1.31
N ASP A 68 -9.67 -1.22 1.46
CA ASP A 68 -8.90 -1.80 2.55
C ASP A 68 -7.58 -2.40 2.03
N ALA A 69 -6.55 -2.42 2.86
CA ALA A 69 -5.24 -2.89 2.45
C ALA A 69 -5.23 -4.36 1.99
N PRO A 70 -5.90 -5.31 2.67
CA PRO A 70 -5.95 -6.69 2.19
C PRO A 70 -6.57 -6.84 0.80
N SER A 71 -7.69 -6.14 0.52
CA SER A 71 -8.27 -6.12 -0.84
C SER A 71 -7.28 -5.55 -1.85
N THR A 72 -6.56 -4.49 -1.50
CA THR A 72 -5.54 -3.88 -2.37
C THR A 72 -4.42 -4.87 -2.71
N TYR A 73 -3.97 -5.68 -1.75
CA TYR A 73 -2.90 -6.66 -1.99
C TYR A 73 -3.33 -7.76 -2.96
N VAL A 74 -4.54 -8.27 -2.84
CA VAL A 74 -5.07 -9.31 -3.74
C VAL A 74 -5.46 -8.72 -5.08
N ASN A 75 -6.21 -7.61 -5.09
CA ASN A 75 -6.69 -6.96 -6.32
C ASN A 75 -5.54 -6.46 -7.19
N GLY A 76 -4.47 -5.95 -6.59
CA GLY A 76 -3.29 -5.48 -7.33
C GLY A 76 -2.52 -6.55 -8.10
N GLN A 77 -2.83 -7.84 -7.89
CA GLN A 77 -2.26 -8.94 -8.68
C GLN A 77 -3.12 -9.23 -9.94
N VAL A 78 -4.41 -8.89 -9.87
CA VAL A 78 -5.41 -9.19 -10.91
C VAL A 78 -5.70 -7.98 -11.78
N PHE A 79 -5.77 -6.79 -11.18
CA PHE A 79 -6.13 -5.55 -11.87
C PHE A 79 -4.95 -4.59 -11.94
N GLU A 80 -4.80 -3.94 -13.07
CA GLU A 80 -3.78 -2.92 -13.27
C GLU A 80 -4.41 -1.53 -13.42
N THR A 81 -3.60 -0.52 -13.22
CA THR A 81 -3.93 0.90 -13.31
C THR A 81 -3.25 1.53 -14.52
N LEU A 82 -3.57 2.77 -14.89
CA LEU A 82 -2.89 3.44 -16.00
C LEU A 82 -1.41 3.70 -15.70
N TYR A 83 -1.11 4.06 -14.46
CA TYR A 83 0.25 4.32 -13.96
C TYR A 83 0.49 3.50 -12.71
N ARG A 84 1.75 3.30 -12.35
CA ARG A 84 2.13 2.71 -11.06
C ARG A 84 3.24 3.52 -10.41
N ARG A 85 3.36 3.38 -9.12
CA ARG A 85 4.48 3.94 -8.37
C ARG A 85 5.74 3.11 -8.63
N THR A 86 6.88 3.76 -8.79
CA THR A 86 8.18 3.07 -8.92
C THR A 86 8.49 2.28 -7.64
N VAL A 87 9.33 1.25 -7.76
CA VAL A 87 9.68 0.36 -6.63
C VAL A 87 10.29 1.13 -5.46
N ASP A 88 11.11 2.14 -5.75
CA ASP A 88 11.72 3.01 -4.74
C ASP A 88 10.73 4.03 -4.15
N GLY A 89 9.50 4.06 -4.67
CA GLY A 89 8.43 4.94 -4.20
C GLY A 89 8.62 6.43 -4.51
N THR A 90 9.59 6.80 -5.33
CA THR A 90 9.95 8.21 -5.56
C THR A 90 9.25 8.85 -6.76
N ALA A 91 8.72 8.04 -7.68
CA ALA A 91 8.10 8.50 -8.92
C ALA A 91 6.90 7.63 -9.34
N TYR A 92 6.29 8.00 -10.45
CA TYR A 92 5.28 7.21 -11.15
C TYR A 92 5.78 6.87 -12.55
N GLU A 93 5.41 5.69 -13.03
CA GLU A 93 5.74 5.19 -14.36
C GLU A 93 4.50 4.65 -15.07
N PRO A 94 4.48 4.63 -16.42
CA PRO A 94 3.38 4.04 -17.18
C PRO A 94 3.22 2.54 -16.89
N LEU A 95 1.94 2.06 -16.85
CA LEU A 95 1.59 0.66 -16.72
C LEU A 95 0.66 0.25 -17.87
N LEU A 96 -0.66 0.53 -17.80
CA LEU A 96 -1.56 0.38 -18.94
C LEU A 96 -1.54 1.58 -19.89
N ALA A 97 -1.13 2.75 -19.41
CA ALA A 97 -0.67 3.82 -20.30
C ALA A 97 0.65 3.39 -20.97
N SER A 98 0.87 3.79 -22.24
CA SER A 98 2.13 3.52 -22.96
C SER A 98 3.20 4.58 -22.72
N ASP A 99 2.80 5.77 -22.25
CA ASP A 99 3.69 6.89 -21.89
C ASP A 99 3.03 7.78 -20.81
N MET A 100 3.79 8.76 -20.34
CA MET A 100 3.26 9.80 -19.44
C MET A 100 2.26 10.68 -20.18
N PRO A 101 1.28 11.31 -19.46
CA PRO A 101 0.29 12.14 -20.11
C PRO A 101 0.89 13.42 -20.69
N GLU A 102 0.41 13.82 -21.87
CA GLU A 102 0.68 15.15 -22.42
C GLU A 102 -0.35 16.15 -21.92
N PHE A 103 0.10 17.17 -21.20
CA PHE A 103 -0.77 18.25 -20.69
C PHE A 103 -0.78 19.43 -21.63
N SER A 104 -1.97 20.07 -21.80
CA SER A 104 -2.09 21.39 -22.42
C SER A 104 -1.37 22.46 -21.59
N GLU A 105 -1.06 23.61 -22.21
CA GLU A 105 -0.35 24.72 -21.53
C GLU A 105 -1.08 25.24 -20.28
N ASP A 106 -2.40 25.20 -20.28
CA ASP A 106 -3.24 25.61 -19.15
C ASP A 106 -3.45 24.49 -18.11
N GLY A 107 -2.96 23.29 -18.39
CA GLY A 107 -3.10 22.12 -17.51
C GLY A 107 -4.52 21.56 -17.42
N LEU A 108 -5.44 21.96 -18.30
CA LEU A 108 -6.85 21.56 -18.27
C LEU A 108 -7.15 20.38 -19.19
N THR A 109 -6.20 19.94 -20.00
CA THR A 109 -6.35 18.75 -20.85
C THR A 109 -5.15 17.83 -20.63
N ALA A 110 -5.43 16.54 -20.42
CA ALA A 110 -4.42 15.49 -20.33
C ALA A 110 -4.70 14.43 -21.40
N THR A 111 -3.81 14.28 -22.37
CA THR A 111 -3.87 13.22 -23.37
C THR A 111 -3.03 12.05 -22.93
N ILE A 112 -3.65 10.89 -22.79
CA ILE A 112 -3.02 9.66 -22.27
C ILE A 112 -3.02 8.61 -23.38
N PRO A 113 -1.84 8.23 -23.90
CA PRO A 113 -1.72 7.12 -24.83
C PRO A 113 -1.80 5.80 -24.06
N LEU A 114 -2.50 4.81 -24.60
CA LEU A 114 -2.72 3.51 -24.00
C LEU A 114 -1.93 2.41 -24.73
N ARG A 115 -1.59 1.34 -24.04
CA ARG A 115 -0.96 0.15 -24.61
C ARG A 115 -1.92 -0.54 -25.59
N GLN A 116 -1.35 -1.11 -26.66
CA GLN A 116 -2.10 -1.82 -27.71
C GLN A 116 -1.95 -3.33 -27.63
N ASP A 117 -1.03 -3.81 -26.79
CA ASP A 117 -0.65 -5.22 -26.63
C ASP A 117 -1.26 -5.88 -25.39
N VAL A 118 -2.27 -5.23 -24.78
CA VAL A 118 -2.92 -5.70 -23.57
C VAL A 118 -4.26 -6.35 -23.87
N THR A 119 -4.48 -7.52 -23.29
CA THR A 119 -5.79 -8.18 -23.23
C THR A 119 -6.17 -8.43 -21.78
N PHE A 120 -7.47 -8.40 -21.52
CA PHE A 120 -8.01 -8.96 -20.27
C PHE A 120 -7.80 -10.46 -20.22
N GLN A 121 -7.91 -11.04 -19.04
CA GLN A 121 -7.69 -12.47 -18.81
C GLN A 121 -8.74 -13.36 -19.48
N ASP A 122 -9.87 -12.81 -19.97
CA ASP A 122 -10.84 -13.49 -20.83
C ASP A 122 -10.47 -13.45 -22.33
N GLY A 123 -9.36 -12.78 -22.67
CA GLY A 123 -8.87 -12.61 -24.04
C GLY A 123 -9.46 -11.41 -24.79
N THR A 124 -10.34 -10.61 -24.19
CA THR A 124 -10.82 -9.36 -24.80
C THR A 124 -9.75 -8.27 -24.76
N ALA A 125 -9.70 -7.42 -25.79
CA ALA A 125 -8.73 -6.33 -25.86
C ALA A 125 -9.07 -5.23 -24.84
N PHE A 126 -8.06 -4.69 -24.16
CA PHE A 126 -8.13 -3.46 -23.39
C PHE A 126 -8.18 -2.26 -24.33
N THR A 127 -9.05 -1.30 -24.05
CA THR A 127 -9.24 -0.09 -24.86
C THR A 127 -9.55 1.14 -24.01
N SER A 128 -9.55 2.32 -24.64
CA SER A 128 -9.97 3.59 -24.02
C SER A 128 -11.39 3.54 -23.46
N ALA A 129 -12.27 2.68 -24.01
CA ALA A 129 -13.62 2.50 -23.49
C ALA A 129 -13.65 1.90 -22.07
N ASP A 130 -12.66 1.07 -21.69
CA ASP A 130 -12.57 0.50 -20.35
C ASP A 130 -12.09 1.55 -19.35
N VAL A 131 -11.23 2.47 -19.76
CA VAL A 131 -10.83 3.64 -18.97
C VAL A 131 -12.01 4.60 -18.77
N ALA A 132 -12.75 4.88 -19.83
CA ALA A 132 -13.98 5.66 -19.78
C ALA A 132 -15.01 5.05 -18.81
N TYR A 133 -15.18 3.73 -18.88
CA TYR A 133 -16.08 2.99 -17.98
C TYR A 133 -15.66 3.14 -16.51
N MET A 134 -14.36 3.02 -16.20
CA MET A 134 -13.83 3.25 -14.85
C MET A 134 -14.17 4.66 -14.36
N ILE A 135 -13.98 5.69 -15.19
CA ILE A 135 -14.32 7.07 -14.85
C ILE A 135 -15.81 7.23 -14.57
N ASP A 136 -16.68 6.68 -15.43
CA ASP A 136 -18.12 6.73 -15.26
C ASP A 136 -18.59 6.03 -13.99
N CYS A 137 -18.01 4.86 -13.68
CA CYS A 137 -18.28 4.13 -12.45
C CYS A 137 -17.90 4.95 -11.20
N LEU A 138 -16.73 5.59 -11.21
CA LEU A 138 -16.26 6.40 -10.08
C LEU A 138 -17.06 7.70 -9.92
N LYS A 139 -17.58 8.27 -11.00
CA LYS A 139 -18.45 9.46 -10.97
C LYS A 139 -19.89 9.16 -10.55
N ASN A 140 -20.34 7.92 -10.74
CA ASN A 140 -21.72 7.54 -10.42
C ASN A 140 -21.87 7.24 -8.92
N PRO A 141 -22.64 8.04 -8.15
CA PRO A 141 -22.83 7.82 -6.72
C PRO A 141 -23.55 6.50 -6.40
N ASP A 142 -24.38 6.00 -7.32
CA ASP A 142 -25.12 4.75 -7.13
C ASP A 142 -24.27 3.50 -7.39
N TYR A 143 -23.08 3.64 -7.96
CA TYR A 143 -22.17 2.53 -8.21
C TYR A 143 -21.56 1.96 -6.93
N GLY A 144 -21.43 2.78 -5.88
CA GLY A 144 -20.89 2.37 -4.60
C GLY A 144 -19.36 2.40 -4.54
N SER A 145 -18.72 3.24 -5.36
CA SER A 145 -17.27 3.44 -5.29
C SER A 145 -16.85 3.97 -3.91
N GLN A 146 -15.73 3.45 -3.41
CA GLN A 146 -15.15 3.91 -2.14
C GLN A 146 -14.24 5.14 -2.31
N ARG A 147 -13.85 5.49 -3.55
CA ARG A 147 -12.91 6.57 -3.86
C ARG A 147 -13.34 7.42 -5.08
N PRO A 148 -14.54 8.03 -5.08
CA PRO A 148 -14.96 8.89 -6.19
C PRO A 148 -14.04 10.11 -6.37
N SER A 149 -13.31 10.54 -5.35
CA SER A 149 -12.35 11.65 -5.39
C SER A 149 -11.19 11.43 -6.36
N ILE A 150 -10.93 10.19 -6.81
CA ILE A 150 -9.91 9.91 -7.83
C ILE A 150 -10.20 10.68 -9.13
N VAL A 151 -11.46 10.78 -9.53
CA VAL A 151 -11.90 11.41 -10.78
C VAL A 151 -12.58 12.75 -10.59
N GLU A 152 -12.51 13.35 -9.41
CA GLU A 152 -13.21 14.62 -9.11
C GLU A 152 -12.75 15.81 -9.96
N SER A 153 -11.45 15.82 -10.36
CA SER A 153 -10.90 16.85 -11.24
C SER A 153 -11.26 16.64 -12.71
N ILE A 154 -11.71 15.47 -13.11
CA ILE A 154 -12.07 15.16 -14.48
C ILE A 154 -13.49 15.67 -14.73
N ASP A 155 -13.67 16.67 -15.59
CA ASP A 155 -14.99 17.16 -16.00
C ASP A 155 -15.62 16.22 -17.04
N SER A 156 -14.90 15.95 -18.11
CA SER A 156 -15.31 15.10 -19.21
C SER A 156 -14.10 14.36 -19.81
N TYR A 157 -14.37 13.47 -20.75
CA TYR A 157 -13.32 12.75 -21.48
C TYR A 157 -13.75 12.51 -22.93
N GLU A 158 -12.76 12.22 -23.79
CA GLU A 158 -12.94 11.78 -25.17
C GLU A 158 -12.11 10.51 -25.41
N CYS A 159 -12.65 9.59 -26.21
CA CYS A 159 -11.95 8.40 -26.72
C CYS A 159 -11.83 8.54 -28.23
N PRO A 160 -10.85 9.30 -28.74
CA PRO A 160 -10.72 9.53 -30.19
C PRO A 160 -10.43 8.24 -30.97
N ASP A 161 -9.82 7.25 -30.31
CA ASP A 161 -9.57 5.90 -30.80
C ASP A 161 -9.44 4.92 -29.62
N ASP A 162 -9.23 3.63 -29.92
CA ASP A 162 -9.13 2.57 -28.91
C ASP A 162 -7.91 2.71 -27.99
N ASN A 163 -6.90 3.49 -28.39
CA ASN A 163 -5.61 3.56 -27.70
C ASN A 163 -5.28 4.95 -27.16
N THR A 164 -6.25 5.84 -27.15
CA THR A 164 -6.08 7.21 -26.64
C THR A 164 -7.27 7.62 -25.82
N ILE A 165 -7.04 8.14 -24.62
CA ILE A 165 -8.06 8.86 -23.86
C ILE A 165 -7.60 10.29 -23.61
N VAL A 166 -8.49 11.25 -23.82
CA VAL A 166 -8.28 12.67 -23.53
C VAL A 166 -9.17 13.04 -22.36
N LEU A 167 -8.55 13.52 -21.28
CA LEU A 167 -9.26 13.96 -20.08
C LEU A 167 -9.34 15.48 -20.08
N HIS A 168 -10.55 16.03 -19.93
CA HIS A 168 -10.77 17.46 -19.71
C HIS A 168 -10.97 17.69 -18.22
N LEU A 169 -10.15 18.55 -17.62
CA LEU A 169 -10.11 18.80 -16.19
C LEU A 169 -10.85 20.09 -15.84
N ALA A 170 -11.59 20.07 -14.75
CA ALA A 170 -12.26 21.26 -14.20
C ALA A 170 -11.25 22.28 -13.62
N TYR A 171 -10.08 21.79 -13.21
CA TYR A 171 -8.95 22.57 -12.70
C TYR A 171 -7.64 21.79 -12.91
N PRO A 172 -6.48 22.47 -13.00
CA PRO A 172 -5.19 21.78 -13.09
C PRO A 172 -4.95 20.89 -11.88
N ASP A 173 -4.74 19.59 -12.11
CA ASP A 173 -4.57 18.60 -11.04
C ASP A 173 -3.14 18.05 -11.01
N GLY A 174 -2.30 18.60 -10.14
CA GLY A 174 -0.91 18.18 -9.98
C GLY A 174 -0.72 16.76 -9.42
N VAL A 175 -1.80 16.11 -8.96
CA VAL A 175 -1.77 14.74 -8.43
C VAL A 175 -2.55 13.73 -9.29
N LEU A 176 -2.96 14.14 -10.51
CA LEU A 176 -3.73 13.29 -11.42
C LEU A 176 -3.06 11.93 -11.65
N ILE A 177 -1.74 11.90 -11.89
CA ILE A 177 -1.00 10.67 -12.14
C ILE A 177 -1.03 9.77 -10.90
N ALA A 178 -0.87 10.34 -9.71
CA ALA A 178 -0.96 9.59 -8.45
C ALA A 178 -2.36 8.99 -8.24
N LYS A 179 -3.42 9.74 -8.60
CA LYS A 179 -4.80 9.27 -8.58
C LYS A 179 -5.02 8.12 -9.56
N LEU A 180 -4.49 8.22 -10.78
CA LEU A 180 -4.58 7.18 -11.81
C LEU A 180 -3.62 6.00 -11.59
N ALA A 181 -2.73 6.07 -10.61
CA ALA A 181 -1.89 4.98 -10.12
C ALA A 181 -2.45 4.31 -8.85
N HIS A 182 -3.52 4.86 -8.29
CA HIS A 182 -4.11 4.31 -7.08
C HIS A 182 -4.90 3.04 -7.40
N THR A 183 -4.80 2.01 -6.57
CA THR A 183 -5.46 0.70 -6.80
C THR A 183 -6.97 0.80 -7.01
N ASN A 184 -7.63 1.82 -6.43
CA ASN A 184 -9.04 2.11 -6.67
C ASN A 184 -9.32 2.80 -8.03
N SER A 185 -8.34 2.97 -8.90
CA SER A 185 -8.49 3.27 -10.32
C SER A 185 -8.13 2.08 -11.21
N GLY A 186 -8.12 0.87 -10.64
CA GLY A 186 -7.89 -0.36 -11.38
C GLY A 186 -8.86 -0.52 -12.54
N ILE A 187 -8.32 -0.85 -13.71
CA ILE A 187 -9.13 -1.05 -14.91
C ILE A 187 -9.77 -2.43 -14.84
N VAL A 188 -11.08 -2.48 -15.03
CA VAL A 188 -11.88 -3.70 -15.03
C VAL A 188 -12.41 -3.98 -16.44
N ASN A 189 -12.65 -5.25 -16.75
CA ASN A 189 -13.31 -5.64 -17.99
C ASN A 189 -14.76 -5.14 -18.00
N SER A 190 -14.98 -4.01 -18.67
CA SER A 190 -16.26 -3.32 -18.71
C SER A 190 -17.39 -4.19 -19.26
N LYS A 191 -17.09 -5.07 -20.25
CA LYS A 191 -18.07 -5.94 -20.88
C LYS A 191 -18.53 -7.04 -19.94
N LEU A 192 -17.62 -7.63 -19.16
CA LEU A 192 -17.99 -8.67 -18.18
C LEU A 192 -18.83 -8.07 -17.05
N GLU A 193 -18.44 -6.91 -16.50
CA GLU A 193 -19.23 -6.29 -15.43
C GLU A 193 -20.63 -5.88 -15.93
N GLN A 194 -20.73 -5.28 -17.10
CA GLN A 194 -22.02 -4.93 -17.72
C GLN A 194 -22.88 -6.15 -18.07
N SER A 195 -22.28 -7.33 -18.24
CA SER A 195 -23.02 -8.58 -18.40
C SER A 195 -23.62 -9.11 -17.09
N GLY A 196 -23.27 -8.50 -15.96
CA GLY A 196 -23.78 -8.83 -14.62
C GLY A 196 -22.87 -9.69 -13.77
N GLN A 197 -21.59 -9.89 -14.14
CA GLN A 197 -20.61 -10.56 -13.28
C GLN A 197 -20.28 -9.67 -12.08
N ASP A 198 -20.40 -10.24 -10.88
CA ASP A 198 -20.08 -9.54 -9.64
C ASP A 198 -18.62 -9.74 -9.25
N PHE A 199 -17.78 -8.78 -9.59
CA PHE A 199 -16.35 -8.82 -9.27
C PHE A 199 -16.04 -8.72 -7.77
N MET A 200 -17.00 -8.45 -6.91
CA MET A 200 -16.76 -8.56 -5.46
C MET A 200 -16.47 -10.00 -5.03
N THR A 201 -17.04 -10.98 -5.75
CA THR A 201 -16.99 -12.39 -5.39
C THR A 201 -16.40 -13.28 -6.47
N ASP A 202 -16.40 -12.85 -7.73
CA ASP A 202 -15.86 -13.59 -8.87
C ASP A 202 -15.19 -12.64 -9.86
N ALA A 203 -13.88 -12.53 -9.78
CA ALA A 203 -13.05 -11.70 -10.66
C ALA A 203 -12.45 -12.49 -11.85
N THR A 204 -13.01 -13.66 -12.20
CA THR A 204 -12.54 -14.47 -13.32
C THR A 204 -12.62 -13.68 -14.63
N GLY A 205 -11.50 -13.55 -15.34
CA GLY A 205 -11.43 -12.82 -16.60
C GLY A 205 -11.49 -11.29 -16.50
N ALA A 206 -11.59 -10.75 -15.29
CA ALA A 206 -11.93 -9.35 -15.06
C ALA A 206 -10.77 -8.37 -15.19
N GLY A 207 -9.54 -8.80 -15.00
CA GLY A 207 -8.34 -7.96 -14.96
C GLY A 207 -7.39 -8.16 -16.12
N THR A 208 -6.33 -7.35 -16.13
CA THR A 208 -5.22 -7.39 -17.09
C THR A 208 -3.91 -7.85 -16.47
N GLY A 209 -3.91 -8.07 -15.13
CA GLY A 209 -2.71 -8.32 -14.34
C GLY A 209 -2.05 -9.68 -14.56
N ALA A 210 -0.89 -9.85 -13.94
CA ALA A 210 -0.05 -11.05 -14.08
C ALA A 210 -0.69 -12.33 -13.52
N TYR A 211 -1.70 -12.19 -12.65
CA TYR A 211 -2.40 -13.31 -12.03
C TYR A 211 -3.89 -13.22 -12.28
N SER A 212 -4.48 -14.38 -12.62
CA SER A 212 -5.92 -14.56 -12.76
C SER A 212 -6.54 -15.04 -11.44
N PHE A 213 -7.73 -14.56 -11.15
CA PHE A 213 -8.53 -15.07 -10.03
C PHE A 213 -9.01 -16.51 -10.34
N VAL A 214 -8.83 -17.40 -9.36
CA VAL A 214 -9.26 -18.80 -9.45
C VAL A 214 -10.46 -19.05 -8.54
N SER A 215 -10.31 -18.77 -7.25
CA SER A 215 -11.36 -19.01 -6.27
C SER A 215 -11.14 -18.21 -4.99
N MET A 216 -12.20 -18.06 -4.20
CA MET A 216 -12.08 -17.56 -2.84
C MET A 216 -13.02 -18.29 -1.88
N ILE A 217 -12.56 -18.44 -0.64
CA ILE A 217 -13.41 -18.70 0.52
C ILE A 217 -13.44 -17.41 1.32
N SER A 218 -14.57 -16.70 1.25
CA SER A 218 -14.71 -15.38 1.87
C SER A 218 -14.26 -15.40 3.33
N GLY A 219 -13.39 -14.47 3.69
CA GLY A 219 -12.83 -14.36 5.03
C GLY A 219 -11.73 -15.37 5.37
N ALA A 220 -11.32 -16.25 4.44
CA ALA A 220 -10.34 -17.30 4.70
C ALA A 220 -9.22 -17.37 3.67
N THR A 221 -9.52 -17.64 2.40
CA THR A 221 -8.49 -17.85 1.37
C THR A 221 -8.88 -17.21 0.03
N TYR A 222 -7.86 -16.80 -0.72
CA TYR A 222 -8.00 -16.25 -2.08
C TYR A 222 -6.90 -16.88 -2.94
N GLU A 223 -7.30 -17.55 -4.01
CA GLU A 223 -6.41 -18.31 -4.88
C GLU A 223 -6.27 -17.61 -6.23
N LEU A 224 -5.04 -17.42 -6.64
CA LEU A 224 -4.66 -16.84 -7.92
C LEU A 224 -3.71 -17.79 -8.66
N GLU A 225 -3.75 -17.76 -9.99
CA GLU A 225 -2.78 -18.45 -10.85
C GLU A 225 -2.17 -17.49 -11.86
N ALA A 226 -0.94 -17.78 -12.27
CA ALA A 226 -0.23 -16.98 -13.27
C ALA A 226 -1.01 -16.97 -14.60
N TYR A 227 -1.24 -15.77 -15.12
CA TYR A 227 -1.88 -15.59 -16.42
C TYR A 227 -0.82 -15.75 -17.54
N GLU A 228 -0.91 -16.82 -18.33
CA GLU A 228 0.03 -17.10 -19.39
C GLU A 228 0.03 -16.04 -20.50
N GLY A 229 -1.10 -15.39 -20.72
CA GLY A 229 -1.27 -14.33 -21.71
C GLY A 229 -0.86 -12.93 -21.22
N TYR A 230 -0.21 -12.83 -20.06
CA TYR A 230 0.15 -11.54 -19.51
C TYR A 230 1.12 -10.76 -20.39
N TRP A 231 0.77 -9.54 -20.77
CA TRP A 231 1.54 -8.68 -21.67
C TRP A 231 2.96 -8.35 -21.15
N GLY A 232 3.15 -8.32 -19.83
CA GLY A 232 4.44 -8.06 -19.19
C GLY A 232 5.36 -9.29 -19.11
N GLY A 233 4.94 -10.43 -19.63
CA GLY A 233 5.68 -11.69 -19.59
C GLY A 233 5.21 -12.65 -18.49
N ALA A 234 5.60 -13.90 -18.57
CA ALA A 234 5.15 -14.93 -17.67
C ALA A 234 5.62 -14.69 -16.22
N ALA A 235 4.71 -14.78 -15.26
CA ALA A 235 5.06 -14.75 -13.86
C ALA A 235 5.90 -15.99 -13.47
N GLU A 236 6.93 -15.78 -12.64
CA GLU A 236 7.79 -16.87 -12.16
C GLU A 236 7.04 -17.82 -11.24
N VAL A 237 6.26 -17.28 -10.30
CA VAL A 237 5.41 -18.04 -9.38
C VAL A 237 4.11 -18.42 -10.09
N LYS A 238 3.79 -19.72 -10.13
CA LYS A 238 2.63 -20.21 -10.89
C LYS A 238 1.31 -20.06 -10.15
N LYS A 239 1.33 -20.19 -8.82
CA LYS A 239 0.15 -20.04 -7.96
C LYS A 239 0.46 -19.17 -6.77
N VAL A 240 -0.51 -18.36 -6.37
CA VAL A 240 -0.45 -17.57 -5.15
C VAL A 240 -1.73 -17.82 -4.35
N THR A 241 -1.57 -18.17 -3.09
CA THR A 241 -2.68 -18.27 -2.16
C THR A 241 -2.50 -17.24 -1.05
N PHE A 242 -3.48 -16.36 -0.90
CA PHE A 242 -3.58 -15.49 0.25
C PHE A 242 -4.46 -16.17 1.31
N THR A 243 -3.93 -16.28 2.53
CA THR A 243 -4.64 -16.90 3.66
C THR A 243 -4.81 -15.88 4.78
N VAL A 244 -6.02 -15.74 5.30
CA VAL A 244 -6.30 -14.83 6.41
C VAL A 244 -5.84 -15.46 7.73
N VAL A 245 -4.85 -14.85 8.38
CA VAL A 245 -4.29 -15.28 9.67
C VAL A 245 -4.21 -14.04 10.56
N SER A 246 -5.19 -13.86 11.42
CA SER A 246 -5.31 -12.66 12.27
C SER A 246 -4.47 -12.73 13.55
N ASP A 247 -4.07 -13.92 13.95
CA ASP A 247 -3.25 -14.16 15.14
C ASP A 247 -1.76 -14.27 14.75
N GLU A 248 -0.95 -13.36 15.28
CA GLU A 248 0.47 -13.26 14.93
C GLU A 248 1.29 -14.48 15.37
N ALA A 249 0.93 -15.11 16.50
CA ALA A 249 1.61 -16.33 16.95
C ALA A 249 1.32 -17.50 15.99
N THR A 250 0.09 -17.57 15.46
CA THR A 250 -0.28 -18.55 14.43
C THR A 250 0.49 -18.30 13.13
N ALA A 251 0.62 -17.02 12.70
CA ALA A 251 1.40 -16.64 11.54
C ALA A 251 2.87 -17.08 11.65
N ILE A 252 3.48 -16.84 12.81
CA ILE A 252 4.85 -17.29 13.12
C ILE A 252 4.97 -18.82 13.08
N ALA A 253 4.01 -19.55 13.66
CA ALA A 253 4.03 -21.01 13.65
C ALA A 253 3.95 -21.56 12.22
N ARG A 254 3.14 -20.94 11.33
CA ARG A 254 3.04 -21.33 9.92
C ARG A 254 4.32 -21.06 9.13
N LEU A 255 5.01 -19.94 9.41
CA LEU A 255 6.34 -19.69 8.86
C LEU A 255 7.35 -20.74 9.35
N GLN A 256 7.32 -21.13 10.66
CA GLN A 256 8.21 -22.14 11.23
C GLN A 256 8.02 -23.52 10.61
N THR A 257 6.79 -23.90 10.27
CA THR A 257 6.45 -25.19 9.65
C THR A 257 6.60 -25.17 8.12
N GLY A 258 6.83 -24.01 7.52
CA GLY A 258 6.91 -23.86 6.06
C GLY A 258 5.55 -23.91 5.37
N GLU A 259 4.45 -23.69 6.11
CA GLU A 259 3.11 -23.57 5.57
C GLU A 259 2.83 -22.19 4.97
N SER A 260 3.67 -21.19 5.28
CA SER A 260 3.64 -19.85 4.73
C SER A 260 5.01 -19.44 4.25
N ASP A 261 5.05 -18.70 3.13
CA ASP A 261 6.26 -18.13 2.55
C ASP A 261 6.45 -16.66 2.97
N PHE A 262 5.35 -15.95 3.23
CA PHE A 262 5.34 -14.55 3.63
C PHE A 262 4.23 -14.28 4.65
N ALA A 263 4.56 -13.52 5.68
CA ALA A 263 3.61 -12.98 6.65
C ALA A 263 3.94 -11.52 6.99
N PRO A 264 2.95 -10.62 7.00
CA PRO A 264 3.12 -9.26 7.50
C PRO A 264 3.17 -9.30 9.03
N ILE A 265 4.23 -8.73 9.62
CA ILE A 265 4.45 -8.70 11.06
C ILE A 265 4.37 -7.25 11.54
N LEU A 266 3.64 -7.04 12.63
CA LEU A 266 3.31 -5.72 13.13
C LEU A 266 3.87 -5.42 14.53
N SER A 267 4.55 -6.40 15.18
CA SER A 267 5.17 -6.22 16.50
C SER A 267 6.68 -6.40 16.48
N ALA A 268 7.38 -5.66 17.33
CA ALA A 268 8.83 -5.76 17.48
C ALA A 268 9.24 -7.16 18.01
N ASP A 269 8.48 -7.73 18.94
CA ASP A 269 8.74 -9.06 19.51
C ASP A 269 8.66 -10.15 18.44
N SER A 270 7.64 -10.08 17.58
CA SER A 270 7.46 -11.02 16.49
C SER A 270 8.54 -10.87 15.42
N TYR A 271 8.95 -9.64 15.11
CA TYR A 271 10.09 -9.38 14.22
C TYR A 271 11.36 -10.11 14.71
N ASN A 272 11.67 -9.97 16.01
CA ASN A 272 12.84 -10.63 16.60
C ASN A 272 12.72 -12.16 16.58
N THR A 273 11.51 -12.70 16.79
CA THR A 273 11.25 -14.13 16.71
C THR A 273 11.49 -14.65 15.30
N ILE A 274 10.96 -13.99 14.28
CA ILE A 274 11.09 -14.41 12.88
C ILE A 274 12.51 -14.27 12.37
N SER A 275 13.24 -13.23 12.80
CA SER A 275 14.67 -13.07 12.45
C SER A 275 15.53 -14.29 12.82
N ASN A 276 15.07 -15.13 13.74
CA ASN A 276 15.73 -16.35 14.18
C ASN A 276 15.18 -17.62 13.50
N ILE A 277 14.15 -17.53 12.64
CA ILE A 277 13.64 -18.69 11.91
C ILE A 277 14.58 -19.00 10.73
N ALA A 278 15.11 -20.21 10.72
CA ALA A 278 16.00 -20.63 9.65
C ALA A 278 15.30 -20.61 8.29
N GLY A 279 15.89 -19.90 7.33
CA GLY A 279 15.36 -19.82 5.98
C GLY A 279 14.48 -18.61 5.70
N TYR A 280 14.15 -17.80 6.71
CA TYR A 280 13.40 -16.55 6.55
C TYR A 280 14.28 -15.34 6.86
N THR A 281 13.88 -14.21 6.31
CA THR A 281 14.46 -12.90 6.62
C THR A 281 13.34 -12.01 7.12
N ALA A 282 13.51 -11.37 8.26
CA ALA A 282 12.66 -10.28 8.70
C ALA A 282 13.24 -8.96 8.15
N GLU A 283 12.41 -8.21 7.46
CA GLU A 283 12.78 -6.89 6.94
C GLU A 283 11.87 -5.83 7.57
N ASN A 284 12.46 -4.70 7.89
CA ASN A 284 11.75 -3.52 8.36
C ASN A 284 11.96 -2.41 7.33
N GLU A 285 10.92 -2.10 6.59
CA GLU A 285 10.95 -1.04 5.59
C GLU A 285 10.06 0.13 5.99
N SER A 286 10.47 1.32 5.60
CA SER A 286 9.67 2.52 5.82
C SER A 286 8.35 2.43 5.04
N ALA A 287 7.24 2.39 5.76
CA ALA A 287 5.91 2.38 5.17
C ALA A 287 5.45 3.80 4.81
N SER A 288 4.54 3.90 3.83
CA SER A 288 3.80 5.16 3.56
C SER A 288 2.62 5.35 4.52
N ALA A 289 2.66 4.71 5.69
CA ALA A 289 1.61 4.77 6.70
C ALA A 289 2.08 5.59 7.90
N VAL A 290 1.24 6.51 8.34
CA VAL A 290 1.41 7.28 9.57
C VAL A 290 0.29 6.89 10.52
N TYR A 291 0.64 6.39 11.70
CA TYR A 291 -0.29 6.20 12.80
C TYR A 291 -0.34 7.47 13.63
N TYR A 292 -1.50 7.96 13.94
CA TYR A 292 -1.66 9.23 14.62
C TYR A 292 -2.73 9.20 15.72
N LEU A 293 -2.57 10.06 16.71
CA LEU A 293 -3.57 10.34 17.73
C LEU A 293 -4.50 11.45 17.25
N ALA A 294 -5.76 11.10 16.93
CA ALA A 294 -6.75 12.08 16.52
C ALA A 294 -7.40 12.74 17.75
N LEU A 295 -7.17 14.02 17.94
CA LEU A 295 -7.78 14.82 19.01
C LEU A 295 -9.10 15.45 18.50
N ARG A 296 -10.24 14.85 18.88
CA ARG A 296 -11.58 15.28 18.45
C ARG A 296 -12.02 16.56 19.14
N SER A 297 -11.90 17.70 18.45
CA SER A 297 -12.35 19.00 18.96
C SER A 297 -13.87 19.22 18.88
N ASP A 298 -14.55 18.43 18.06
CA ASP A 298 -16.00 18.48 17.79
C ASP A 298 -16.83 17.58 18.74
N ASN A 299 -16.20 16.68 19.47
CA ASN A 299 -16.89 15.77 20.41
C ASN A 299 -16.73 16.21 21.85
N THR A 300 -17.47 17.24 22.22
CA THR A 300 -17.46 17.82 23.56
C THR A 300 -18.28 17.04 24.60
N ALA A 301 -19.04 16.04 24.16
CA ALA A 301 -19.87 15.23 25.04
C ALA A 301 -19.06 14.41 26.06
N LEU A 302 -17.86 13.96 25.70
CA LEU A 302 -16.96 13.21 26.58
C LEU A 302 -16.09 14.12 27.43
N ASN A 303 -15.55 15.18 26.84
CA ASN A 303 -14.79 16.21 27.57
C ASN A 303 -14.91 17.56 26.85
N PRO A 304 -15.60 18.56 27.43
CA PRO A 304 -15.76 19.89 26.84
C PRO A 304 -14.44 20.62 26.59
N LEU A 305 -13.36 20.30 27.33
CA LEU A 305 -12.06 20.95 27.19
C LEU A 305 -11.38 20.59 25.86
N MET A 306 -11.87 19.57 25.14
CA MET A 306 -11.33 19.20 23.83
C MET A 306 -11.55 20.28 22.76
N GLU A 307 -12.47 21.24 22.95
CA GLU A 307 -12.56 22.45 22.09
C GLU A 307 -11.38 23.40 22.29
N ASN A 308 -10.78 23.41 23.48
CA ASN A 308 -9.66 24.29 23.81
C ASN A 308 -8.37 23.78 23.17
N SER A 309 -7.72 24.63 22.35
CA SER A 309 -6.47 24.28 21.67
C SER A 309 -5.31 24.02 22.64
N ASP A 310 -5.24 24.80 23.74
CA ASP A 310 -4.16 24.63 24.73
C ASP A 310 -4.33 23.31 25.49
N PHE A 311 -5.58 22.88 25.74
CA PHE A 311 -5.82 21.58 26.34
C PHE A 311 -5.39 20.42 25.43
N ARG A 312 -5.66 20.53 24.12
CA ARG A 312 -5.15 19.53 23.15
C ARG A 312 -3.63 19.56 23.05
N LYS A 313 -3.03 20.78 23.09
CA LYS A 313 -1.57 20.97 23.10
C LYS A 313 -0.95 20.24 24.30
N VAL A 314 -1.50 20.39 25.49
CA VAL A 314 -1.05 19.66 26.68
C VAL A 314 -0.96 18.15 26.44
N ILE A 315 -1.96 17.55 25.81
CA ILE A 315 -1.98 16.11 25.52
C ILE A 315 -0.83 15.72 24.58
N LEU A 316 -0.55 16.55 23.56
CA LEU A 316 0.53 16.28 22.60
C LEU A 316 1.91 16.45 23.23
N GLU A 317 2.10 17.52 24.01
CA GLU A 317 3.40 17.85 24.64
C GLU A 317 3.77 16.96 25.82
N SER A 318 2.79 16.25 26.39
CA SER A 318 3.02 15.35 27.51
C SER A 318 3.63 14.01 27.13
N VAL A 319 3.61 13.60 25.84
CA VAL A 319 4.02 12.26 25.40
C VAL A 319 5.35 12.30 24.65
N ASP A 320 6.35 11.60 25.16
CA ASP A 320 7.64 11.43 24.45
C ASP A 320 7.56 10.28 23.42
N TRP A 321 7.10 10.64 22.23
CA TRP A 321 6.98 9.67 21.14
C TRP A 321 8.33 9.13 20.65
N ASN A 322 9.43 9.87 20.79
CA ASN A 322 10.76 9.35 20.45
C ASN A 322 11.16 8.25 21.43
N ALA A 323 10.97 8.47 22.73
CA ALA A 323 11.21 7.45 23.74
C ALA A 323 10.32 6.22 23.55
N TYR A 324 9.04 6.40 23.13
CA TYR A 324 8.16 5.31 22.76
C TYR A 324 8.72 4.49 21.59
N CYS A 325 9.12 5.15 20.50
CA CYS A 325 9.68 4.46 19.33
C CYS A 325 10.95 3.68 19.67
N ASP A 326 11.82 4.24 20.48
CA ASP A 326 13.09 3.61 20.87
C ASP A 326 12.85 2.43 21.83
N ALA A 327 12.04 2.64 22.89
CA ALA A 327 11.88 1.65 23.95
C ALA A 327 10.86 0.55 23.64
N MET A 328 9.72 0.92 23.03
CA MET A 328 8.60 -0.01 22.81
C MET A 328 8.62 -0.60 21.39
N LEU A 329 9.17 0.11 20.41
CA LEU A 329 9.26 -0.35 19.02
C LEU A 329 10.70 -0.69 18.61
N GLU A 330 11.65 -0.62 19.55
CA GLU A 330 13.08 -0.96 19.33
C GLU A 330 13.69 -0.23 18.12
N GLY A 331 13.28 1.02 17.89
CA GLY A 331 13.72 1.83 16.75
C GLY A 331 13.18 1.35 15.39
N LYS A 332 12.18 0.47 15.37
CA LYS A 332 11.56 -0.03 14.11
C LYS A 332 10.51 0.91 13.53
N ALA A 333 10.18 1.96 14.23
CA ALA A 333 9.39 3.09 13.75
C ALA A 333 10.05 4.39 14.18
N SER A 334 9.72 5.49 13.53
CA SER A 334 10.16 6.83 13.89
C SER A 334 8.98 7.72 14.19
N HIS A 335 9.15 8.63 15.14
CA HIS A 335 8.18 9.68 15.38
C HIS A 335 8.21 10.71 14.24
N SER A 336 7.04 11.26 13.92
CA SER A 336 6.86 12.39 13.00
C SER A 336 5.86 13.36 13.59
N GLU A 337 6.17 14.63 13.55
CA GLU A 337 5.26 15.72 13.93
C GLU A 337 4.24 16.02 12.82
N SER A 338 4.44 15.43 11.64
CA SER A 338 3.58 15.60 10.47
C SER A 338 2.72 14.36 10.21
N ILE A 339 1.48 14.58 9.80
CA ILE A 339 0.61 13.51 9.26
C ILE A 339 1.03 13.08 7.84
N VAL A 340 1.95 13.79 7.21
CA VAL A 340 2.56 13.42 5.92
C VAL A 340 3.90 12.78 6.23
N GLY A 341 4.01 11.50 6.07
CA GLY A 341 5.23 10.74 6.36
C GLY A 341 6.36 11.02 5.35
N PRO A 342 7.62 10.80 5.76
CA PRO A 342 8.81 11.14 4.94
C PRO A 342 8.91 10.37 3.63
N THR A 343 8.18 9.27 3.47
CA THR A 343 8.13 8.48 2.23
C THR A 343 7.04 8.95 1.26
N LEU A 344 6.22 9.93 1.65
CA LEU A 344 5.14 10.43 0.80
C LEU A 344 5.62 11.56 -0.12
N VAL A 345 5.12 11.55 -1.35
CA VAL A 345 5.36 12.65 -2.31
C VAL A 345 4.81 13.95 -1.73
N GLY A 346 5.63 14.99 -1.75
CA GLY A 346 5.29 16.31 -1.20
C GLY A 346 5.73 16.52 0.25
N TYR A 347 6.26 15.51 0.93
CA TYR A 347 6.88 15.70 2.24
C TYR A 347 8.09 16.64 2.15
N THR A 348 8.21 17.51 3.12
CA THR A 348 9.41 18.34 3.34
C THR A 348 9.74 18.32 4.84
N ALA A 349 11.03 18.39 5.17
CA ALA A 349 11.45 18.41 6.58
C ALA A 349 10.86 19.60 7.37
N ALA A 350 10.49 20.68 6.70
CA ALA A 350 9.83 21.83 7.34
C ALA A 350 8.42 21.49 7.87
N MET A 351 7.81 20.39 7.44
CA MET A 351 6.53 19.94 7.99
C MET A 351 6.65 19.45 9.43
N GLU A 352 7.81 18.98 9.84
CA GLU A 352 8.10 18.56 11.21
C GLU A 352 8.13 19.76 12.18
N ASP A 353 8.44 20.98 11.68
CA ASP A 353 8.46 22.20 12.50
C ASP A 353 7.05 22.68 12.90
N ALA A 354 6.00 22.12 12.28
CA ALA A 354 4.60 22.48 12.55
C ALA A 354 4.00 21.76 13.77
N GLY A 355 4.68 20.74 14.31
CA GLY A 355 4.26 20.00 15.48
C GLY A 355 4.46 20.77 16.79
N CYS A 356 3.92 20.20 17.87
CA CYS A 356 4.09 20.77 19.22
C CYS A 356 5.38 20.30 19.90
N GLY A 357 5.87 19.11 19.52
CA GLY A 357 6.99 18.45 20.17
C GLY A 357 6.69 17.99 21.61
N TYR A 358 7.63 17.26 22.19
CA TYR A 358 7.57 16.87 23.60
C TYR A 358 8.07 18.03 24.50
N ASN A 359 7.19 18.56 25.34
CA ASN A 359 7.49 19.68 26.24
C ASN A 359 6.68 19.58 27.55
N PRO A 360 7.04 18.64 28.43
CA PRO A 360 6.27 18.36 29.66
C PRO A 360 6.24 19.53 30.63
N ASP A 361 7.25 20.41 30.61
CA ASP A 361 7.28 21.60 31.50
C ASP A 361 6.24 22.64 31.06
N ASP A 362 6.06 22.87 29.75
CA ASP A 362 4.99 23.75 29.23
C ASP A 362 3.63 23.15 29.46
N ALA A 363 3.46 21.85 29.18
CA ALA A 363 2.22 21.12 29.46
C ALA A 363 1.79 21.25 30.94
N LYS A 364 2.72 21.04 31.86
CA LYS A 364 2.47 21.20 33.31
C LYS A 364 2.08 22.63 33.66
N SER A 365 2.77 23.60 33.12
CA SER A 365 2.48 25.03 33.36
C SER A 365 1.09 25.41 32.89
N LEU A 366 0.66 24.90 31.71
CA LEU A 366 -0.69 25.12 31.17
C LEU A 366 -1.75 24.45 32.02
N ILE A 367 -1.53 23.24 32.53
CA ILE A 367 -2.42 22.51 33.42
C ILE A 367 -2.64 23.31 34.72
N GLU A 368 -1.56 23.78 35.33
CA GLU A 368 -1.60 24.55 36.59
C GLU A 368 -2.31 25.90 36.40
N ALA A 369 -1.96 26.62 35.32
CA ALA A 369 -2.52 27.96 35.04
C ALA A 369 -4.04 27.92 34.77
N ASN A 370 -4.55 26.84 34.20
CA ASN A 370 -5.95 26.70 33.82
C ASN A 370 -6.77 25.82 34.80
N GLY A 371 -6.13 25.26 35.81
CA GLY A 371 -6.82 24.43 36.82
C GLY A 371 -7.31 23.09 36.25
N TRP A 372 -6.60 22.52 35.28
CA TRP A 372 -6.98 21.26 34.60
C TRP A 372 -6.50 19.99 35.31
N ASN A 373 -5.96 20.11 36.51
CA ASN A 373 -5.58 18.95 37.30
C ASN A 373 -6.75 18.00 37.53
N GLY A 374 -6.52 16.69 37.31
CA GLY A 374 -7.51 15.63 37.52
C GLY A 374 -8.56 15.50 36.42
N GLN A 375 -8.37 16.15 35.27
CA GLN A 375 -9.22 15.94 34.11
C GLN A 375 -9.00 14.54 33.52
N THR A 376 -10.10 13.95 33.07
CA THR A 376 -10.05 12.63 32.41
C THR A 376 -10.19 12.80 30.89
N VAL A 377 -9.29 12.19 30.15
CA VAL A 377 -9.38 12.07 28.69
C VAL A 377 -9.73 10.63 28.34
N THR A 378 -10.82 10.45 27.58
CA THR A 378 -11.22 9.13 27.09
C THR A 378 -10.58 8.89 25.73
N MET A 379 -9.81 7.81 25.62
CA MET A 379 -9.15 7.39 24.39
C MET A 379 -9.80 6.12 23.84
N LEU A 380 -9.92 6.05 22.51
CA LEU A 380 -10.46 4.90 21.80
C LEU A 380 -9.39 4.34 20.86
N TYR A 381 -9.25 3.05 20.83
CA TYR A 381 -8.35 2.34 19.90
C TYR A 381 -9.00 1.06 19.38
N PRO A 382 -8.57 0.57 18.19
CA PRO A 382 -9.11 -0.65 17.61
C PRO A 382 -8.69 -1.88 18.44
N SER A 383 -9.66 -2.69 18.87
CA SER A 383 -9.40 -3.93 19.60
C SER A 383 -8.61 -4.93 18.75
N GLY A 384 -7.77 -5.74 19.42
CA GLY A 384 -6.95 -6.76 18.75
C GLY A 384 -5.75 -6.22 17.96
N ARG A 385 -5.43 -4.94 18.15
CA ARG A 385 -4.23 -4.31 17.57
C ARG A 385 -3.22 -4.03 18.67
N LYS A 386 -2.28 -4.94 18.86
CA LYS A 386 -1.27 -4.87 19.93
C LYS A 386 -0.51 -3.54 19.94
N TRP A 387 -0.07 -3.06 18.77
CA TRP A 387 0.62 -1.77 18.66
C TRP A 387 -0.20 -0.59 19.18
N ALA A 388 -1.52 -0.60 18.96
CA ALA A 388 -2.40 0.46 19.45
C ALA A 388 -2.58 0.35 20.97
N GLU A 389 -2.76 -0.85 21.49
CA GLU A 389 -2.85 -1.10 22.93
C GLU A 389 -1.58 -0.63 23.65
N ASP A 390 -0.40 -0.98 23.14
CA ASP A 390 0.88 -0.58 23.70
C ASP A 390 1.06 0.94 23.69
N ALA A 391 0.69 1.61 22.59
CA ALA A 391 0.73 3.07 22.50
C ALA A 391 -0.19 3.73 23.55
N PHE A 392 -1.39 3.18 23.76
CA PHE A 392 -2.33 3.74 24.76
C PHE A 392 -1.88 3.49 26.20
N ILE A 393 -1.28 2.33 26.49
CA ILE A 393 -0.68 2.06 27.79
C ILE A 393 0.46 3.06 28.06
N TYR A 394 1.28 3.33 27.04
CA TYR A 394 2.37 4.32 27.14
C TYR A 394 1.82 5.73 27.42
N ILE A 395 0.85 6.21 26.63
CA ILE A 395 0.20 7.51 26.86
C ILE A 395 -0.38 7.62 28.28
N GLN A 396 -0.92 6.53 28.82
CA GLN A 396 -1.50 6.51 30.16
C GLN A 396 -0.43 6.62 31.26
N SER A 397 0.79 6.21 30.96
CA SER A 397 1.91 6.27 31.91
C SER A 397 2.58 7.63 31.99
N GLU A 398 2.46 8.44 30.94
CA GLU A 398 2.94 9.84 30.87
C GLU A 398 1.93 10.82 31.50
#